data_11bc18dc7f2ce50b7a1e60e56e9c4fc8
#
_entry.id   11bc18dc7f2ce50b7a1e60e56e9c4fc8
#
_cell.length_a   1.000
_cell.length_b   1.000
_cell.length_c   1.000
_cell.angle_alpha   90.00
_cell.angle_beta   90.00
_cell.angle_gamma   90.00
#
_symmetry.space_group_name_H-M   'P 1'
#
loop_
_entity.id
_entity.type
_entity.pdbx_description
1 polymer ?
#
loop_
_entity_poly.entity_id
_entity_poly.type
_entity_poly.pdbx_seq_one_letter_code
_entity_poly.pdbx_strand_id
1 'polypeptide(L)'
;MRLAKEYEKEGEWEQALKAYALFLEQPDASTIQIFDLPNAYDNARQMVQFSQSSKNWTFESLDSLETAVKNAIANYDWRALDRYRSKVNFFAMSWKSSESAENALESFSMHDFMRGNRIRYNEELDDTSNPNEAYLRTTGWSLYINVWYLYFRKINFPVDPEIHGRWEWAGIYFGEKL
;
A
#
# COMPACT_ATOMS: atom_id res chain seq x y z
N MET A 1 19.89 8.23 -9.56
CA MET A 1 19.41 8.07 -8.17
C MET A 1 19.92 9.16 -7.22
N ARG A 2 21.23 9.36 -7.02
CA ARG A 2 21.76 10.40 -6.10
C ARG A 2 21.32 11.81 -6.47
N LEU A 3 21.36 12.15 -7.76
CA LEU A 3 20.86 13.44 -8.25
C LEU A 3 19.39 13.68 -7.89
N ALA A 4 18.55 12.65 -7.98
CA ALA A 4 17.15 12.76 -7.58
C ALA A 4 17.01 13.09 -6.09
N LYS A 5 17.84 12.47 -5.23
CA LYS A 5 17.86 12.77 -3.78
C LYS A 5 18.34 14.18 -3.46
N GLU A 6 19.31 14.71 -4.21
CA GLU A 6 19.71 16.10 -4.03
C GLU A 6 18.59 17.07 -4.42
N TYR A 7 17.90 16.84 -5.54
CA TYR A 7 16.73 17.64 -5.92
C TYR A 7 15.60 17.56 -4.86
N GLU A 8 15.36 16.38 -4.26
CA GLU A 8 14.42 16.28 -3.13
C GLU A 8 14.79 17.17 -1.95
N LYS A 9 16.09 17.20 -1.57
CA LYS A 9 16.60 18.03 -0.45
C LYS A 9 16.43 19.52 -0.74
N GLU A 10 16.57 19.90 -1.99
CA GLU A 10 16.41 21.28 -2.44
C GLU A 10 14.95 21.69 -2.67
N GLY A 11 14.00 20.71 -2.57
CA GLY A 11 12.59 20.94 -2.83
C GLY A 11 12.24 21.02 -4.33
N GLU A 12 13.17 20.66 -5.19
CA GLU A 12 13.02 20.65 -6.66
C GLU A 12 12.35 19.35 -7.14
N TRP A 13 11.09 19.15 -6.73
CA TRP A 13 10.36 17.89 -6.88
C TRP A 13 10.18 17.42 -8.31
N GLU A 14 9.89 18.33 -9.25
CA GLU A 14 9.75 17.96 -10.66
C GLU A 14 11.06 17.43 -11.25
N GLN A 15 12.17 18.02 -10.84
CA GLN A 15 13.50 17.61 -11.25
C GLN A 15 13.84 16.25 -10.62
N ALA A 16 13.47 16.05 -9.35
CA ALA A 16 13.64 14.79 -8.66
C ALA A 16 12.88 13.67 -9.39
N LEU A 17 11.61 13.87 -9.74
CA LEU A 17 10.81 12.87 -10.47
C LEU A 17 11.40 12.54 -11.84
N LYS A 18 11.87 13.52 -12.61
CA LYS A 18 12.56 13.30 -13.88
C LYS A 18 13.84 12.46 -13.68
N ALA A 19 14.62 12.77 -12.65
CA ALA A 19 15.84 12.04 -12.36
C ALA A 19 15.56 10.60 -11.89
N TYR A 20 14.46 10.36 -11.15
CA TYR A 20 14.00 9.01 -10.82
C TYR A 20 13.56 8.23 -12.05
N ALA A 21 12.78 8.85 -12.94
CA ALA A 21 12.37 8.20 -14.19
C ALA A 21 13.58 7.79 -15.05
N LEU A 22 14.52 8.71 -15.24
CA LEU A 22 15.77 8.41 -15.97
C LEU A 22 16.61 7.30 -15.30
N PHE A 23 16.60 7.21 -13.98
CA PHE A 23 17.26 6.11 -13.29
C PHE A 23 16.58 4.77 -13.59
N LEU A 24 15.25 4.71 -13.59
CA LEU A 24 14.50 3.49 -13.88
C LEU A 24 14.66 3.01 -15.33
N GLU A 25 14.97 3.90 -16.28
CA GLU A 25 15.23 3.57 -17.68
C GLU A 25 16.59 2.87 -17.90
N GLN A 26 17.48 2.88 -16.91
CA GLN A 26 18.78 2.21 -17.04
C GLN A 26 18.57 0.68 -17.08
N PRO A 27 19.25 -0.05 -18.00
CA PRO A 27 19.08 -1.50 -18.14
C PRO A 27 19.30 -2.29 -16.86
N ASP A 28 20.21 -1.80 -15.99
CA ASP A 28 20.60 -2.47 -14.75
C ASP A 28 19.96 -1.87 -13.50
N ALA A 29 18.99 -0.96 -13.64
CA ALA A 29 18.43 -0.20 -12.52
C ALA A 29 17.93 -1.09 -11.38
N SER A 30 17.29 -2.21 -11.68
CA SER A 30 16.77 -3.15 -10.70
C SER A 30 17.84 -3.94 -9.92
N THR A 31 19.05 -4.03 -10.48
CA THR A 31 20.18 -4.79 -9.90
C THR A 31 21.25 -3.91 -9.28
N ILE A 32 21.21 -2.60 -9.56
CA ILE A 32 22.17 -1.63 -9.03
C ILE A 32 22.00 -1.50 -7.52
N GLN A 33 23.03 -1.90 -6.78
CA GLN A 33 23.12 -1.64 -5.34
C GLN A 33 23.90 -0.35 -5.09
N ILE A 34 23.26 0.62 -4.44
CA ILE A 34 23.88 1.87 -4.05
C ILE A 34 24.10 1.81 -2.54
N PHE A 35 25.37 1.84 -2.13
CA PHE A 35 25.82 1.56 -0.75
C PHE A 35 25.07 2.36 0.33
N ASP A 36 24.78 3.62 0.07
CA ASP A 36 24.11 4.55 0.99
C ASP A 36 22.59 4.72 0.71
N LEU A 37 22.06 3.99 -0.26
CA LEU A 37 20.65 4.07 -0.68
C LEU A 37 20.06 2.67 -0.86
N PRO A 38 19.80 1.95 0.22
CA PRO A 38 19.12 0.65 0.13
C PRO A 38 17.75 0.82 -0.53
N ASN A 39 17.34 -0.17 -1.30
CA ASN A 39 16.05 -0.17 -2.03
C ASN A 39 15.89 1.01 -3.02
N ALA A 40 17.01 1.47 -3.62
CA ALA A 40 17.02 2.62 -4.52
C ALA A 40 16.03 2.48 -5.69
N TYR A 41 15.96 1.29 -6.27
CA TYR A 41 15.05 0.98 -7.37
C TYR A 41 13.58 1.07 -6.93
N ASP A 42 13.21 0.42 -5.83
CA ASP A 42 11.84 0.40 -5.34
C ASP A 42 11.37 1.79 -4.93
N ASN A 43 12.24 2.56 -4.28
CA ASN A 43 11.96 3.95 -3.91
C ASN A 43 11.72 4.81 -5.15
N ALA A 44 12.58 4.71 -6.19
CA ALA A 44 12.41 5.45 -7.43
C ALA A 44 11.12 5.06 -8.15
N ARG A 45 10.84 3.74 -8.24
CA ARG A 45 9.61 3.20 -8.82
C ARG A 45 8.37 3.72 -8.10
N GLN A 46 8.37 3.69 -6.78
CA GLN A 46 7.27 4.19 -5.97
C GLN A 46 6.99 5.68 -6.23
N MET A 47 8.03 6.50 -6.25
CA MET A 47 7.89 7.95 -6.49
C MET A 47 7.29 8.25 -7.86
N VAL A 48 7.77 7.57 -8.91
CA VAL A 48 7.24 7.72 -10.27
C VAL A 48 5.80 7.20 -10.37
N GLN A 49 5.51 6.04 -9.78
CA GLN A 49 4.16 5.46 -9.79
C GLN A 49 3.16 6.35 -9.03
N PHE A 50 3.53 6.95 -7.89
CA PHE A 50 2.66 7.90 -7.19
C PHE A 50 2.34 9.11 -8.06
N SER A 51 3.32 9.67 -8.76
CA SER A 51 3.11 10.84 -9.62
C SER A 51 2.18 10.56 -10.80
N GLN A 52 2.19 9.32 -11.32
CA GLN A 52 1.44 8.89 -12.50
C GLN A 52 0.08 8.27 -12.17
N SER A 53 -0.13 7.78 -10.95
CA SER A 53 -1.37 7.10 -10.57
C SER A 53 -2.53 8.07 -10.42
N SER A 54 -3.76 7.57 -10.67
CA SER A 54 -4.95 8.22 -10.14
C SER A 54 -4.91 8.18 -8.61
N LYS A 55 -5.43 9.22 -7.93
CA LYS A 55 -5.33 9.32 -6.47
C LYS A 55 -6.67 9.12 -5.76
N ASN A 56 -7.65 8.56 -6.46
CA ASN A 56 -9.01 8.33 -6.00
C ASN A 56 -9.17 7.19 -4.97
N TRP A 57 -8.09 6.47 -4.69
CA TRP A 57 -7.99 5.41 -3.67
C TRP A 57 -7.43 5.92 -2.33
N THR A 58 -7.12 7.21 -2.22
CA THR A 58 -6.60 7.85 -1.01
C THR A 58 -7.74 8.49 -0.19
N PHE A 59 -7.58 8.54 1.12
CA PHE A 59 -8.56 9.06 2.08
C PHE A 59 -7.97 10.17 2.93
N GLU A 60 -8.79 11.15 3.30
CA GLU A 60 -8.34 12.32 4.09
C GLU A 60 -7.92 11.93 5.51
N SER A 61 -8.55 10.91 6.08
CA SER A 61 -8.29 10.46 7.45
C SER A 61 -8.34 8.95 7.55
N LEU A 62 -7.72 8.40 8.62
CA LEU A 62 -7.82 6.99 8.96
C LEU A 62 -9.28 6.59 9.21
N ASP A 63 -10.03 7.41 9.92
CA ASP A 63 -11.45 7.16 10.21
C ASP A 63 -12.30 7.04 8.94
N SER A 64 -12.08 7.91 7.94
CA SER A 64 -12.79 7.83 6.67
C SER A 64 -12.44 6.57 5.88
N LEU A 65 -11.17 6.14 5.89
CA LEU A 65 -10.74 4.89 5.25
C LEU A 65 -11.32 3.68 5.97
N GLU A 66 -11.18 3.62 7.29
CA GLU A 66 -11.70 2.54 8.13
C GLU A 66 -13.21 2.36 7.93
N THR A 67 -13.97 3.46 8.03
CA THR A 67 -15.42 3.47 7.82
C THR A 67 -15.79 2.97 6.42
N ALA A 68 -15.12 3.45 5.39
CA ALA A 68 -15.37 3.02 4.01
C ALA A 68 -15.11 1.53 3.81
N VAL A 69 -14.01 1.02 4.35
CA VAL A 69 -13.64 -0.41 4.25
C VAL A 69 -14.63 -1.28 5.03
N LYS A 70 -14.97 -0.92 6.27
CA LYS A 70 -15.97 -1.64 7.08
C LYS A 70 -17.33 -1.69 6.40
N ASN A 71 -17.79 -0.56 5.85
CA ASN A 71 -19.05 -0.50 5.11
C ASN A 71 -19.03 -1.39 3.86
N ALA A 72 -17.93 -1.38 3.11
CA ALA A 72 -17.78 -2.24 1.92
C ALA A 72 -17.80 -3.72 2.29
N ILE A 73 -17.16 -4.13 3.40
CA ILE A 73 -17.22 -5.50 3.92
C ILE A 73 -18.67 -5.85 4.34
N ALA A 74 -19.33 -5.01 5.12
CA ALA A 74 -20.66 -5.24 5.64
C ALA A 74 -21.72 -5.38 4.52
N ASN A 75 -21.56 -4.65 3.43
CA ASN A 75 -22.46 -4.66 2.28
C ASN A 75 -22.03 -5.61 1.15
N TYR A 76 -20.97 -6.41 1.35
CA TYR A 76 -20.40 -7.28 0.31
C TYR A 76 -20.01 -6.54 -0.97
N ASP A 77 -19.61 -5.28 -0.85
CA ASP A 77 -19.18 -4.45 -1.99
C ASP A 77 -17.71 -4.67 -2.32
N TRP A 78 -17.42 -5.79 -2.98
CA TRP A 78 -16.06 -6.11 -3.43
C TRP A 78 -15.49 -5.08 -4.42
N ARG A 79 -16.37 -4.41 -5.22
CA ARG A 79 -15.94 -3.38 -6.17
C ARG A 79 -15.42 -2.14 -5.44
N ALA A 80 -16.07 -1.76 -4.34
CA ALA A 80 -15.59 -0.68 -3.49
C ALA A 80 -14.22 -1.05 -2.88
N LEU A 81 -14.07 -2.26 -2.32
CA LEU A 81 -12.79 -2.71 -1.78
C LEU A 81 -11.67 -2.70 -2.83
N ASP A 82 -11.93 -3.18 -4.05
CA ASP A 82 -10.93 -3.12 -5.13
C ASP A 82 -10.54 -1.67 -5.51
N ARG A 83 -11.50 -0.73 -5.43
CA ARG A 83 -11.19 0.70 -5.64
C ARG A 83 -10.34 1.31 -4.52
N TYR A 84 -10.59 0.93 -3.27
CA TYR A 84 -9.90 1.46 -2.09
C TYR A 84 -8.48 0.94 -1.94
N ARG A 85 -8.17 -0.17 -2.59
CA ARG A 85 -6.83 -0.74 -2.59
C ARG A 85 -5.82 0.19 -3.23
N SER A 86 -4.69 0.40 -2.58
CA SER A 86 -3.59 1.20 -3.12
C SER A 86 -3.20 0.75 -4.53
N LYS A 87 -2.96 1.70 -5.41
CA LYS A 87 -2.46 1.46 -6.77
C LYS A 87 -0.93 1.46 -6.84
N VAL A 88 -0.28 1.73 -5.73
CA VAL A 88 1.19 1.81 -5.64
C VAL A 88 1.68 0.87 -4.54
N ASN A 89 2.45 -0.14 -4.92
CA ASN A 89 3.07 -1.10 -4.00
C ASN A 89 2.09 -1.76 -3.00
N PHE A 90 0.88 -2.09 -3.45
CA PHE A 90 -0.01 -2.93 -2.64
C PHE A 90 0.64 -4.30 -2.44
N PHE A 91 0.60 -4.82 -1.24
CA PHE A 91 1.21 -6.11 -0.93
C PHE A 91 0.22 -7.07 -0.22
N ALA A 92 0.54 -8.36 -0.29
CA ALA A 92 -0.11 -9.40 0.48
C ALA A 92 0.96 -10.37 0.97
N MET A 93 1.14 -10.48 2.28
CA MET A 93 2.20 -11.31 2.85
C MET A 93 1.78 -11.92 4.21
N SER A 94 2.49 -12.96 4.64
CA SER A 94 2.38 -13.47 6.01
C SER A 94 3.23 -12.63 6.95
N TRP A 95 2.84 -12.51 8.22
CA TRP A 95 3.66 -11.87 9.27
C TRP A 95 5.10 -12.44 9.39
N LYS A 96 5.29 -13.69 8.95
CA LYS A 96 6.58 -14.40 9.02
C LYS A 96 7.44 -14.23 7.77
N SER A 97 6.89 -13.65 6.71
CA SER A 97 7.59 -13.51 5.43
C SER A 97 8.07 -12.09 5.26
N SER A 98 9.31 -11.92 4.84
CA SER A 98 9.85 -10.63 4.39
C SER A 98 9.60 -10.37 2.91
N GLU A 99 9.07 -11.38 2.19
CA GLU A 99 8.81 -11.30 0.75
C GLU A 99 7.31 -11.18 0.50
N SER A 100 6.92 -10.17 -0.24
CA SER A 100 5.58 -10.05 -0.81
C SER A 100 5.36 -11.16 -1.83
N ALA A 101 4.21 -11.81 -1.79
CA ALA A 101 3.81 -12.75 -2.81
C ALA A 101 3.40 -11.99 -4.09
N GLU A 102 4.37 -11.42 -4.81
CA GLU A 102 4.11 -10.61 -6.03
C GLU A 102 3.25 -11.36 -7.04
N ASN A 103 3.53 -12.66 -7.24
CA ASN A 103 2.74 -13.50 -8.14
C ASN A 103 1.29 -13.74 -7.65
N ALA A 104 1.03 -13.60 -6.36
CA ALA A 104 -0.33 -13.72 -5.82
C ALA A 104 -1.17 -12.45 -6.01
N LEU A 105 -0.53 -11.29 -6.21
CA LEU A 105 -1.21 -10.01 -6.39
C LEU A 105 -1.83 -9.85 -7.79
N GLU A 106 -1.24 -10.44 -8.82
CA GLU A 106 -1.78 -10.39 -10.19
C GLU A 106 -3.12 -11.12 -10.29
N SER A 107 -3.33 -12.17 -9.50
CA SER A 107 -4.56 -12.96 -9.43
C SER A 107 -5.46 -12.60 -8.24
N PHE A 108 -5.08 -11.57 -7.45
CA PHE A 108 -5.80 -11.20 -6.24
C PHE A 108 -7.12 -10.51 -6.57
N SER A 109 -8.24 -11.17 -6.26
CA SER A 109 -9.59 -10.69 -6.54
C SER A 109 -10.42 -10.63 -5.25
N MET A 110 -10.85 -9.44 -4.84
CA MET A 110 -11.77 -9.28 -3.72
C MET A 110 -13.11 -10.01 -3.97
N HIS A 111 -13.55 -10.05 -5.23
CA HIS A 111 -14.75 -10.79 -5.61
C HIS A 111 -14.66 -12.29 -5.22
N ASP A 112 -13.53 -12.93 -5.55
CA ASP A 112 -13.36 -14.36 -5.31
C ASP A 112 -13.22 -14.68 -3.82
N PHE A 113 -12.55 -13.83 -3.07
CA PHE A 113 -12.43 -13.98 -1.62
C PHE A 113 -13.74 -13.69 -0.86
N MET A 114 -14.55 -12.77 -1.34
CA MET A 114 -15.83 -12.46 -0.71
C MET A 114 -16.94 -13.43 -1.10
N ARG A 115 -16.84 -14.05 -2.28
CA ARG A 115 -17.87 -14.96 -2.81
C ARG A 115 -18.05 -16.18 -1.92
N GLY A 116 -19.24 -16.29 -1.31
CA GLY A 116 -19.61 -17.41 -0.44
C GLY A 116 -18.98 -17.39 0.95
N ASN A 117 -18.19 -16.38 1.29
CA ASN A 117 -17.57 -16.20 2.59
C ASN A 117 -18.30 -15.13 3.40
N ARG A 118 -18.37 -15.33 4.72
CA ARG A 118 -18.93 -14.34 5.65
C ARG A 118 -17.80 -13.62 6.38
N ILE A 119 -17.35 -12.50 5.81
CA ILE A 119 -16.27 -11.70 6.37
C ILE A 119 -16.80 -10.88 7.54
N ARG A 120 -16.00 -10.80 8.59
CA ARG A 120 -16.23 -10.00 9.79
C ARG A 120 -15.02 -9.15 10.06
N TYR A 121 -15.19 -8.02 10.72
CA TYR A 121 -14.12 -7.13 11.15
C TYR A 121 -14.25 -6.84 12.65
N ASN A 122 -13.16 -6.48 13.27
CA ASN A 122 -13.16 -5.98 14.64
C ASN A 122 -13.69 -4.54 14.65
N GLU A 123 -14.41 -4.19 15.72
CA GLU A 123 -14.93 -2.82 15.91
C GLU A 123 -13.78 -1.82 16.10
N GLU A 124 -12.72 -2.21 16.77
CA GLU A 124 -11.54 -1.40 17.02
C GLU A 124 -10.36 -1.85 16.18
N LEU A 125 -9.50 -0.90 15.84
CA LEU A 125 -8.22 -1.19 15.21
C LEU A 125 -7.31 -1.93 16.21
N ASP A 126 -6.35 -2.69 15.67
CA ASP A 126 -5.36 -3.41 16.48
C ASP A 126 -4.52 -2.44 17.33
N ASP A 127 -4.22 -2.83 18.58
CA ASP A 127 -3.49 -2.03 19.57
C ASP A 127 -2.08 -1.59 19.11
N THR A 128 -1.53 -2.24 18.11
CA THR A 128 -0.24 -1.85 17.51
C THR A 128 -0.35 -0.73 16.48
N SER A 129 -1.58 -0.26 16.21
CA SER A 129 -1.80 0.90 15.36
C SER A 129 -1.18 2.16 15.97
N ASN A 130 -0.68 3.04 15.11
CA ASN A 130 -0.01 4.27 15.50
C ASN A 130 -0.41 5.43 14.55
N PRO A 131 0.05 6.67 14.77
CA PRO A 131 -0.35 7.81 13.93
C PRO A 131 -0.01 7.71 12.44
N ASN A 132 0.82 6.75 12.03
CA ASN A 132 1.24 6.58 10.63
C ASN A 132 0.80 5.25 10.01
N GLU A 133 0.43 4.27 10.85
CA GLU A 133 0.09 2.91 10.44
C GLU A 133 -1.04 2.36 11.29
N ALA A 134 -1.96 1.64 10.67
CA ALA A 134 -3.06 1.02 11.37
C ALA A 134 -3.42 -0.35 10.77
N TYR A 135 -3.99 -1.21 11.61
CA TYR A 135 -4.32 -2.58 11.25
C TYR A 135 -5.76 -2.89 11.64
N LEU A 136 -6.58 -3.24 10.66
CA LEU A 136 -7.93 -3.71 10.89
C LEU A 136 -7.95 -5.25 10.81
N ARG A 137 -8.14 -5.90 11.95
CA ARG A 137 -8.28 -7.35 12.00
C ARG A 137 -9.63 -7.78 11.42
N THR A 138 -9.59 -8.71 10.48
CA THR A 138 -10.76 -9.28 9.82
C THR A 138 -10.69 -10.79 9.80
N THR A 139 -11.83 -11.46 9.68
CA THR A 139 -11.93 -12.94 9.66
C THR A 139 -12.94 -13.40 8.62
N GLY A 140 -12.88 -14.67 8.27
CA GLY A 140 -13.87 -15.31 7.39
C GLY A 140 -13.53 -15.24 5.90
N TRP A 141 -12.30 -14.94 5.52
CA TRP A 141 -11.88 -14.83 4.13
C TRP A 141 -11.69 -16.17 3.43
N SER A 142 -11.20 -17.17 4.15
CA SER A 142 -11.02 -18.52 3.64
C SER A 142 -10.99 -19.56 4.76
N LEU A 143 -11.11 -20.84 4.40
CA LEU A 143 -10.98 -21.95 5.37
C LEU A 143 -9.54 -22.17 5.83
N TYR A 144 -8.56 -21.85 4.98
CA TYR A 144 -7.14 -22.12 5.28
C TYR A 144 -6.46 -20.95 5.97
N ILE A 145 -6.74 -19.72 5.55
CA ILE A 145 -6.20 -18.49 6.14
C ILE A 145 -7.39 -17.60 6.50
N ASN A 146 -7.92 -17.86 7.70
CA ASN A 146 -9.16 -17.22 8.14
C ASN A 146 -8.97 -15.76 8.55
N VAL A 147 -7.81 -15.41 9.12
CA VAL A 147 -7.53 -14.08 9.65
C VAL A 147 -6.67 -13.28 8.71
N TRP A 148 -7.12 -12.07 8.41
CA TRP A 148 -6.37 -11.08 7.66
C TRP A 148 -6.36 -9.76 8.43
N TYR A 149 -5.19 -9.09 8.42
CA TYR A 149 -5.06 -7.71 8.88
C TYR A 149 -4.98 -6.82 7.64
N LEU A 150 -5.97 -5.95 7.47
CA LEU A 150 -5.93 -4.92 6.43
C LEU A 150 -5.03 -3.80 6.94
N TYR A 151 -3.94 -3.55 6.21
CA TYR A 151 -2.91 -2.60 6.60
C TYR A 151 -3.17 -1.24 5.98
N PHE A 152 -3.37 -0.25 6.81
CA PHE A 152 -3.53 1.14 6.44
C PHE A 152 -2.27 1.91 6.79
N ARG A 153 -1.85 2.80 5.92
CA ARG A 153 -0.72 3.69 6.23
C ARG A 153 -0.96 5.10 5.72
N LYS A 154 -0.27 6.03 6.35
CA LYS A 154 -0.22 7.42 5.91
C LYS A 154 0.76 7.55 4.74
N ILE A 155 0.32 8.20 3.68
CA ILE A 155 1.13 8.43 2.48
C ILE A 155 2.20 9.46 2.77
N ASN A 156 3.45 9.08 2.56
CA ASN A 156 4.60 9.99 2.61
C ASN A 156 5.05 10.30 1.17
N PHE A 157 4.43 11.29 0.57
CA PHE A 157 4.72 11.75 -0.78
C PHE A 157 4.70 13.27 -0.85
N PRO A 158 5.76 13.95 -0.36
CA PRO A 158 5.81 15.42 -0.25
C PRO A 158 5.72 16.15 -1.59
N VAL A 159 6.00 15.46 -2.71
CA VAL A 159 5.88 15.99 -4.07
C VAL A 159 4.47 16.44 -4.40
N ASP A 160 3.48 15.77 -3.85
CA ASP A 160 2.07 16.07 -4.10
C ASP A 160 1.38 16.41 -2.77
N PRO A 161 1.23 17.71 -2.47
CA PRO A 161 0.58 18.15 -1.24
C PRO A 161 -0.88 17.71 -1.10
N GLU A 162 -1.55 17.36 -2.21
CA GLU A 162 -2.95 16.93 -2.17
C GLU A 162 -3.10 15.53 -1.56
N ILE A 163 -2.07 14.68 -1.67
CA ILE A 163 -2.10 13.32 -1.12
C ILE A 163 -1.13 13.10 0.02
N HIS A 164 -0.15 13.97 0.19
CA HIS A 164 0.79 13.85 1.31
C HIS A 164 0.06 13.94 2.65
N GLY A 165 0.27 12.94 3.49
CA GLY A 165 -0.42 12.83 4.78
C GLY A 165 -1.83 12.21 4.72
N ARG A 166 -2.37 11.92 3.54
CA ARG A 166 -3.60 11.12 3.39
C ARG A 166 -3.35 9.66 3.73
N TRP A 167 -4.42 8.90 3.86
CA TRP A 167 -4.35 7.48 4.21
C TRP A 167 -4.65 6.59 3.00
N GLU A 168 -4.02 5.41 2.97
CA GLU A 168 -4.23 4.39 1.97
C GLU A 168 -4.38 2.99 2.60
N TRP A 169 -5.15 2.13 1.96
CA TRP A 169 -5.10 0.70 2.23
C TRP A 169 -3.95 0.10 1.42
N ALA A 170 -2.81 -0.10 2.07
CA ALA A 170 -1.53 -0.41 1.43
C ALA A 170 -1.25 -1.92 1.29
N GLY A 171 -1.98 -2.76 2.02
CA GLY A 171 -1.72 -4.20 1.94
C GLY A 171 -2.52 -5.05 2.91
N ILE A 172 -2.17 -6.33 2.92
CA ILE A 172 -2.78 -7.36 3.77
C ILE A 172 -1.68 -8.19 4.41
N TYR A 173 -1.80 -8.41 5.70
CA TYR A 173 -1.03 -9.44 6.41
C TYR A 173 -1.93 -10.63 6.71
N PHE A 174 -1.48 -11.82 6.32
CA PHE A 174 -2.18 -13.07 6.53
C PHE A 174 -1.80 -13.75 7.85
N GLY A 175 -2.81 -14.31 8.53
CA GLY A 175 -2.65 -15.05 9.76
C GLY A 175 -2.69 -14.19 11.01
N GLU A 176 -2.65 -14.82 12.18
CA GLU A 176 -2.57 -14.10 13.45
C GLU A 176 -1.19 -13.46 13.64
N LYS A 177 -1.20 -12.29 14.20
CA LYS A 177 -0.01 -11.61 14.70
C LYS A 177 0.52 -12.37 15.91
N LEU A 178 1.81 -12.71 15.93
CA LEU A 178 2.45 -13.47 17.00
C LEU A 178 2.87 -12.56 18.15
#